data_e72f9da46cd3f3d79d4f36d294201b3d
#
_entry.id   e72f9da46cd3f3d79d4f36d294201b3d
#
_cell.length_a   1.000
_cell.length_b   1.000
_cell.length_c   1.000
_cell.angle_alpha   90.00
_cell.angle_beta   90.00
_cell.angle_gamma   90.00
#
_symmetry.space_group_name_H-M   'P 1'
#
loop_
_entity.id
_entity.type
_entity.pdbx_description
1 polymer ?
#
loop_
_entity_poly.entity_id
_entity_poly.type
_entity_poly.pdbx_seq_one_letter_code
_entity_poly.pdbx_strand_id
1 'polypeptide(L)'
;MDLGYEQKACNKLKNDSRDDEFLVSRIIFLTTYDSSIDMEKLIDQYHLAENICLNISRHAKQFVTKQKKVKELDPMEDMALIESLKLMFNLTHFCPERAGAFSPALPHILVILTKRAISSSKPLDPPIGPLVNALINIPLDSKDNLAAFFPKAAPNINVDRLDEILEKGIKAYADNELDQLVSPVLTLLRKVYENAPREVQQHMQTVLLPSEADREKVLGRAESLASRLLRFSTNPSTPQVRETISTLLFDLSDKDARKFVQNVGYGFAAGFLFQHNMPIPENALEAWSTSDSEGSNARASQDSRNNPLSGRVNPITGQLLEKEELIEEEEMTQEEKEREAERLFVLFERFVIPIKWSCYGCSWQYKGWRGRAWWAWRIQSRRHSSRAGSWN
;
A
#
# COMPACT_ATOMS: atom_id res chain seq x y z
N MET A 1 42.18 -0.64 5.51
CA MET A 1 42.45 -0.80 6.95
C MET A 1 41.14 -0.83 7.70
N ASP A 2 40.81 -2.00 8.21
CA ASP A 2 39.61 -2.16 9.07
C ASP A 2 39.96 -1.63 10.47
N LEU A 3 39.55 -0.42 10.78
CA LEU A 3 39.86 0.23 12.06
C LEU A 3 39.01 -0.27 13.22
N GLY A 4 38.15 -1.28 12.98
CA GLY A 4 37.30 -1.90 13.98
C GLY A 4 36.23 -0.94 14.57
N TYR A 5 35.92 0.17 13.89
CA TYR A 5 34.90 1.11 14.34
C TYR A 5 33.52 0.50 14.25
N GLU A 6 33.26 -0.35 13.25
CA GLU A 6 31.99 -1.04 13.06
C GLU A 6 31.62 -1.88 14.29
N GLN A 7 32.55 -2.73 14.76
CA GLN A 7 32.35 -3.56 15.95
C GLN A 7 32.14 -2.70 17.21
N LYS A 8 32.90 -1.61 17.36
CA LYS A 8 32.76 -0.70 18.51
C LYS A 8 31.39 -0.02 18.49
N ALA A 9 30.91 0.40 17.31
CA ALA A 9 29.59 1.00 17.18
C ALA A 9 28.48 -0.02 17.54
N CYS A 10 28.51 -1.23 16.98
CA CYS A 10 27.55 -2.27 17.33
C CYS A 10 27.56 -2.61 18.84
N ASN A 11 28.74 -2.65 19.46
CA ASN A 11 28.87 -2.90 20.90
C ASN A 11 28.28 -1.76 21.76
N LYS A 12 28.33 -0.53 21.29
CA LYS A 12 27.72 0.61 21.97
C LYS A 12 26.19 0.50 22.08
N LEU A 13 25.53 -0.14 21.09
CA LEU A 13 24.08 -0.38 21.11
C LEU A 13 23.64 -1.38 22.20
N LYS A 14 24.56 -2.12 22.82
CA LYS A 14 24.25 -2.99 23.97
C LYS A 14 24.01 -2.23 25.25
N ASN A 15 24.45 -0.97 25.31
CA ASN A 15 24.27 -0.15 26.48
C ASN A 15 22.79 0.25 26.63
N ASP A 16 22.31 0.25 27.85
CA ASP A 16 20.97 0.78 28.16
C ASP A 16 21.00 2.33 28.23
N SER A 17 21.45 2.93 27.14
CA SER A 17 21.60 4.37 26.97
C SER A 17 20.88 4.83 25.70
N ARG A 18 19.85 5.64 25.86
CA ARG A 18 19.11 6.24 24.73
C ARG A 18 19.98 7.15 23.86
N ASP A 19 20.97 7.83 24.47
CA ASP A 19 21.87 8.72 23.73
C ASP A 19 22.81 7.92 22.84
N ASP A 20 23.38 6.81 23.36
CA ASP A 20 24.19 5.88 22.56
C ASP A 20 23.31 5.23 21.46
N GLU A 21 22.08 4.81 21.78
CA GLU A 21 21.15 4.25 20.80
C GLU A 21 20.87 5.24 19.66
N PHE A 22 20.50 6.48 19.99
CA PHE A 22 20.22 7.52 19.01
C PHE A 22 21.43 7.78 18.09
N LEU A 23 22.60 8.07 18.69
CA LEU A 23 23.78 8.45 17.94
C LEU A 23 24.29 7.30 17.06
N VAL A 24 24.40 6.11 17.64
CA VAL A 24 24.98 4.96 16.92
C VAL A 24 24.02 4.47 15.83
N SER A 25 22.73 4.35 16.13
CA SER A 25 21.74 3.96 15.11
C SER A 25 21.73 4.96 13.96
N ARG A 26 21.80 6.26 14.23
CA ARG A 26 21.87 7.30 13.19
C ARG A 26 23.15 7.22 12.37
N ILE A 27 24.31 7.02 13.02
CA ILE A 27 25.58 6.88 12.30
C ILE A 27 25.54 5.65 11.38
N ILE A 28 25.16 4.48 11.90
CA ILE A 28 25.09 3.26 11.10
C ILE A 28 24.03 3.43 10.00
N PHE A 29 22.86 4.00 10.30
CA PHE A 29 21.82 4.28 9.30
C PHE A 29 22.35 5.13 8.13
N LEU A 30 23.10 6.19 8.43
CA LEU A 30 23.67 7.04 7.37
C LEU A 30 24.72 6.29 6.54
N THR A 31 25.48 5.40 7.16
CA THR A 31 26.49 4.60 6.45
C THR A 31 25.90 3.49 5.60
N THR A 32 24.64 3.07 5.84
CA THR A 32 23.94 2.09 4.95
C THR A 32 23.71 2.60 3.53
N TYR A 33 23.82 3.90 3.31
CA TYR A 33 23.74 4.49 1.96
C TYR A 33 25.09 4.50 1.24
N ASP A 34 26.18 4.21 1.96
CA ASP A 34 27.52 4.03 1.39
C ASP A 34 27.78 2.54 1.13
N SER A 35 28.07 2.20 -0.12
CA SER A 35 28.30 0.83 -0.56
C SER A 35 29.57 0.19 0.02
N SER A 36 30.36 0.91 0.81
CA SER A 36 31.61 0.42 1.41
C SER A 36 31.39 -0.39 2.69
N ILE A 37 30.20 -0.33 3.30
CA ILE A 37 29.90 -1.03 4.55
C ILE A 37 29.34 -2.44 4.27
N ASP A 38 29.89 -3.45 4.94
CA ASP A 38 29.40 -4.82 4.88
C ASP A 38 28.28 -5.00 5.92
N MET A 39 27.02 -4.79 5.48
CA MET A 39 25.86 -4.89 6.34
C MET A 39 25.60 -6.32 6.85
N GLU A 40 25.91 -7.34 6.05
CA GLU A 40 25.78 -8.73 6.48
C GLU A 40 26.72 -9.05 7.62
N LYS A 41 27.97 -8.55 7.55
CA LYS A 41 28.94 -8.68 8.63
C LYS A 41 28.47 -8.00 9.92
N LEU A 42 27.84 -6.81 9.81
CA LEU A 42 27.26 -6.12 10.98
C LEU A 42 26.17 -6.97 11.65
N ILE A 43 25.32 -7.61 10.85
CA ILE A 43 24.25 -8.46 11.35
C ILE A 43 24.80 -9.77 11.94
N ASP A 44 25.60 -10.51 11.17
CA ASP A 44 26.01 -11.88 11.50
C ASP A 44 27.14 -11.93 12.55
N GLN A 45 28.14 -11.04 12.44
CA GLN A 45 29.32 -11.10 13.30
C GLN A 45 29.28 -10.13 14.48
N TYR A 46 28.67 -8.95 14.29
CA TYR A 46 28.64 -7.92 15.33
C TYR A 46 27.29 -7.83 16.05
N HIS A 47 26.40 -8.79 15.80
CA HIS A 47 25.09 -8.94 16.49
C HIS A 47 24.22 -7.70 16.43
N LEU A 48 24.29 -6.94 15.31
CA LEU A 48 23.55 -5.68 15.18
C LEU A 48 22.04 -5.89 15.25
N ALA A 49 21.53 -6.97 14.63
CA ALA A 49 20.10 -7.28 14.68
C ALA A 49 19.60 -7.56 16.10
N GLU A 50 20.33 -8.35 16.88
CA GLU A 50 20.00 -8.64 18.27
C GLU A 50 19.95 -7.37 19.12
N ASN A 51 20.96 -6.48 18.95
CA ASN A 51 21.02 -5.22 19.70
C ASN A 51 19.84 -4.29 19.36
N ILE A 52 19.48 -4.17 18.09
CA ILE A 52 18.29 -3.40 17.66
C ILE A 52 17.00 -4.00 18.25
N CYS A 53 16.83 -5.33 18.21
CA CYS A 53 15.67 -6.00 18.79
C CYS A 53 15.57 -5.75 20.31
N LEU A 54 16.68 -5.78 21.04
CA LEU A 54 16.74 -5.48 22.46
C LEU A 54 16.33 -4.03 22.76
N ASN A 55 16.82 -3.06 21.99
CA ASN A 55 16.46 -1.66 22.13
C ASN A 55 14.97 -1.43 21.87
N ILE A 56 14.40 -2.01 20.80
CA ILE A 56 12.96 -1.93 20.53
C ILE A 56 12.15 -2.59 21.65
N SER A 57 12.60 -3.72 22.20
CA SER A 57 11.97 -4.38 23.36
C SER A 57 11.96 -3.47 24.59
N ARG A 58 13.06 -2.72 24.86
CA ARG A 58 13.11 -1.75 25.94
C ARG A 58 12.05 -0.66 25.77
N HIS A 59 11.91 -0.09 24.58
CA HIS A 59 10.86 0.89 24.29
C HIS A 59 9.45 0.31 24.48
N ALA A 60 9.20 -0.93 24.06
CA ALA A 60 7.92 -1.59 24.23
C ALA A 60 7.53 -1.81 25.71
N LYS A 61 8.49 -2.14 26.56
CA LYS A 61 8.27 -2.32 28.02
C LYS A 61 7.68 -1.09 28.70
N GLN A 62 7.96 0.11 28.19
CA GLN A 62 7.40 1.35 28.74
C GLN A 62 5.88 1.41 28.60
N PHE A 63 5.30 0.75 27.58
CA PHE A 63 3.85 0.71 27.35
C PHE A 63 3.15 -0.38 28.17
N VAL A 64 3.88 -1.41 28.59
CA VAL A 64 3.33 -2.52 29.41
C VAL A 64 3.31 -2.16 30.90
N THR A 65 4.34 -1.48 31.40
CA THR A 65 4.53 -1.23 32.85
C THR A 65 3.78 -0.01 33.38
N LYS A 66 3.35 0.90 32.52
CA LYS A 66 2.71 2.18 32.97
C LYS A 66 1.18 2.09 32.92
N GLN A 67 0.57 1.47 33.94
CA GLN A 67 -0.88 1.63 34.25
C GLN A 67 -1.23 3.01 34.82
N LYS A 68 -0.26 3.90 35.10
CA LYS A 68 -0.47 5.23 35.70
C LYS A 68 -0.11 6.31 34.67
N LYS A 69 -1.10 7.17 34.36
CA LYS A 69 -1.03 8.43 33.58
C LYS A 69 0.09 8.48 32.53
N VAL A 70 -0.29 8.64 31.29
CA VAL A 70 0.61 8.92 30.16
C VAL A 70 1.48 10.12 30.57
N LYS A 71 2.63 9.83 31.19
CA LYS A 71 3.69 10.81 31.33
C LYS A 71 4.15 11.07 29.90
N GLU A 72 4.24 12.34 29.53
CA GLU A 72 4.83 12.68 28.23
C GLU A 72 6.10 11.88 28.06
N LEU A 73 6.17 11.08 26.99
CA LEU A 73 7.38 10.31 26.69
C LEU A 73 8.50 11.33 26.45
N ASP A 74 9.66 11.04 27.00
CA ASP A 74 10.83 11.88 26.78
C ASP A 74 11.10 11.94 25.25
N PRO A 75 11.18 13.13 24.63
CA PRO A 75 11.46 13.27 23.21
C PRO A 75 12.70 12.50 22.74
N MET A 76 13.70 12.35 23.61
CA MET A 76 14.92 11.61 23.28
C MET A 76 14.68 10.11 23.15
N GLU A 77 13.76 9.54 23.93
CA GLU A 77 13.33 8.14 23.78
C GLU A 77 12.68 7.90 22.39
N ASP A 78 11.83 8.81 21.95
CA ASP A 78 11.21 8.73 20.62
C ASP A 78 12.25 8.89 19.51
N MET A 79 13.19 9.81 19.65
CA MET A 79 14.25 10.01 18.68
C MET A 79 15.14 8.77 18.56
N ALA A 80 15.49 8.12 19.67
CA ALA A 80 16.28 6.89 19.68
C ALA A 80 15.53 5.73 19.00
N LEU A 81 14.27 5.53 19.36
CA LEU A 81 13.41 4.54 18.72
C LEU A 81 13.30 4.75 17.20
N ILE A 82 13.08 5.98 16.76
CA ILE A 82 12.95 6.32 15.35
C ILE A 82 14.22 5.97 14.56
N GLU A 83 15.40 6.29 15.08
CA GLU A 83 16.67 5.97 14.40
C GLU A 83 16.92 4.46 14.37
N SER A 84 16.59 3.72 15.44
CA SER A 84 16.66 2.26 15.46
C SER A 84 15.72 1.61 14.43
N LEU A 85 14.48 2.12 14.29
CA LEU A 85 13.52 1.63 13.29
C LEU A 85 13.96 1.93 11.85
N LYS A 86 14.51 3.11 11.60
CA LYS A 86 15.05 3.47 10.28
C LYS A 86 16.24 2.59 9.90
N LEU A 87 17.15 2.36 10.84
CA LEU A 87 18.28 1.47 10.65
C LEU A 87 17.81 0.05 10.36
N MET A 88 16.86 -0.48 11.14
CA MET A 88 16.26 -1.78 10.93
C MET A 88 15.63 -1.89 9.54
N PHE A 89 14.88 -0.88 9.11
CA PHE A 89 14.27 -0.86 7.77
C PHE A 89 15.33 -0.94 6.67
N ASN A 90 16.41 -0.16 6.75
CA ASN A 90 17.47 -0.20 5.75
C ASN A 90 18.19 -1.55 5.71
N LEU A 91 18.55 -2.10 6.88
CA LEU A 91 19.19 -3.41 6.96
C LEU A 91 18.34 -4.52 6.38
N THR A 92 17.05 -4.55 6.71
CA THR A 92 16.11 -5.55 6.17
C THR A 92 15.79 -5.35 4.70
N HIS A 93 15.90 -4.13 4.18
CA HIS A 93 15.72 -3.81 2.77
C HIS A 93 16.93 -4.20 1.93
N PHE A 94 18.13 -3.88 2.38
CA PHE A 94 19.37 -4.15 1.64
C PHE A 94 19.86 -5.59 1.81
N CYS A 95 19.53 -6.24 2.94
CA CYS A 95 19.89 -7.62 3.24
C CYS A 95 18.63 -8.47 3.50
N PRO A 96 17.76 -8.71 2.50
CA PRO A 96 16.47 -9.39 2.69
C PRO A 96 16.64 -10.82 3.23
N GLU A 97 17.73 -11.50 2.88
CA GLU A 97 18.08 -12.83 3.39
C GLU A 97 18.31 -12.86 4.91
N ARG A 98 18.61 -11.71 5.50
CA ARG A 98 18.84 -11.54 6.95
C ARG A 98 17.65 -10.90 7.67
N ALA A 99 16.55 -10.59 6.97
CA ALA A 99 15.37 -9.97 7.56
C ALA A 99 14.79 -10.80 8.71
N GLY A 100 14.90 -12.13 8.64
CA GLY A 100 14.49 -13.06 9.70
C GLY A 100 15.18 -12.82 11.07
N ALA A 101 16.41 -12.30 11.08
CA ALA A 101 17.12 -11.98 12.32
C ALA A 101 16.44 -10.88 13.16
N PHE A 102 15.57 -10.09 12.53
CA PHE A 102 14.80 -9.01 13.18
C PHE A 102 13.41 -9.47 13.65
N SER A 103 13.01 -10.72 13.42
CA SER A 103 11.72 -11.27 13.86
C SER A 103 11.44 -11.09 15.37
N PRO A 104 12.44 -11.16 16.28
CA PRO A 104 12.21 -10.90 17.70
C PRO A 104 11.70 -9.48 18.02
N ALA A 105 11.91 -8.51 17.13
CA ALA A 105 11.37 -7.16 17.30
C ALA A 105 9.87 -7.05 16.98
N LEU A 106 9.30 -7.95 16.17
CA LEU A 106 7.93 -7.90 15.69
C LEU A 106 6.89 -7.69 16.81
N PRO A 107 6.80 -8.54 17.86
CA PRO A 107 5.80 -8.36 18.90
C PRO A 107 5.96 -7.03 19.65
N HIS A 108 7.18 -6.53 19.78
CA HIS A 108 7.47 -5.27 20.43
C HIS A 108 7.04 -4.07 19.59
N ILE A 109 7.29 -4.09 18.29
CA ILE A 109 6.82 -3.06 17.34
C ILE A 109 5.30 -3.00 17.35
N LEU A 110 4.61 -4.16 17.33
CA LEU A 110 3.15 -4.23 17.37
C LEU A 110 2.57 -3.66 18.67
N VAL A 111 3.20 -3.93 19.81
CA VAL A 111 2.80 -3.33 21.10
C VAL A 111 2.93 -1.80 21.06
N ILE A 112 4.04 -1.27 20.57
CA ILE A 112 4.22 0.18 20.44
C ILE A 112 3.17 0.77 19.49
N LEU A 113 2.99 0.17 18.31
CA LEU A 113 2.05 0.64 17.29
C LEU A 113 0.61 0.68 17.79
N THR A 114 0.16 -0.34 18.53
CA THR A 114 -1.21 -0.42 19.07
C THR A 114 -1.46 0.50 20.24
N LYS A 115 -0.44 0.78 21.07
CA LYS A 115 -0.57 1.60 22.29
C LYS A 115 -0.31 3.08 22.06
N ARG A 116 0.36 3.44 20.97
CA ARG A 116 0.68 4.84 20.65
C ARG A 116 -0.56 5.58 20.16
N ALA A 117 -0.77 6.81 20.63
CA ALA A 117 -1.82 7.67 20.10
C ALA A 117 -1.51 8.08 18.65
N ILE A 118 -2.53 8.06 17.78
CA ILE A 118 -2.43 8.54 16.41
C ILE A 118 -2.96 9.96 16.35
N SER A 119 -2.15 10.89 15.86
CA SER A 119 -2.58 12.26 15.59
C SER A 119 -3.64 12.28 14.49
N SER A 120 -4.68 13.10 14.65
CA SER A 120 -5.71 13.25 13.61
C SER A 120 -5.22 14.10 12.43
N SER A 121 -4.29 15.05 12.66
CA SER A 121 -3.77 15.93 11.63
C SER A 121 -2.57 15.34 10.88
N LYS A 122 -1.79 14.48 11.55
CA LYS A 122 -0.56 13.90 11.02
C LYS A 122 -0.40 12.45 11.51
N PRO A 123 -1.22 11.53 11.05
CA PRO A 123 -1.29 10.17 11.59
C PRO A 123 -0.05 9.32 11.34
N LEU A 124 0.74 9.62 10.32
CA LEU A 124 1.96 8.89 9.93
C LEU A 124 3.26 9.61 10.33
N ASP A 125 3.15 10.75 11.04
CA ASP A 125 4.35 11.37 11.61
C ASP A 125 5.05 10.40 12.57
N PRO A 126 6.38 10.51 12.71
CA PRO A 126 7.14 9.68 13.63
C PRO A 126 6.57 9.68 15.06
N PRO A 127 6.51 8.52 15.73
CA PRO A 127 7.13 7.24 15.36
C PRO A 127 6.24 6.30 14.52
N ILE A 128 4.97 6.64 14.21
CA ILE A 128 4.02 5.72 13.53
C ILE A 128 4.53 5.29 12.15
N GLY A 129 4.93 6.22 11.28
CA GLY A 129 5.46 5.90 9.95
C GLY A 129 6.68 4.97 10.01
N PRO A 130 7.73 5.27 10.79
CA PRO A 130 8.86 4.35 11.00
C PRO A 130 8.48 2.97 11.53
N LEU A 131 7.47 2.85 12.43
CA LEU A 131 6.97 1.56 12.91
C LEU A 131 6.34 0.75 11.78
N VAL A 132 5.51 1.38 10.93
CA VAL A 132 4.92 0.73 9.75
C VAL A 132 6.01 0.28 8.79
N ASN A 133 6.96 1.15 8.47
CA ASN A 133 8.06 0.83 7.56
C ASN A 133 8.89 -0.37 8.06
N ALA A 134 9.22 -0.42 9.34
CA ALA A 134 9.97 -1.52 9.92
C ALA A 134 9.25 -2.88 9.78
N LEU A 135 7.91 -2.90 9.79
CA LEU A 135 7.10 -4.12 9.62
C LEU A 135 7.08 -4.65 8.19
N ILE A 136 7.32 -3.81 7.17
CA ILE A 136 7.19 -4.20 5.77
C ILE A 136 8.12 -5.35 5.40
N ASN A 137 9.35 -5.33 5.87
CA ASN A 137 10.36 -6.30 5.47
C ASN A 137 10.48 -7.52 6.41
N ILE A 138 9.86 -7.49 7.62
CA ILE A 138 9.90 -8.65 8.54
C ILE A 138 9.09 -9.80 7.92
N PRO A 139 9.65 -11.00 7.74
CA PRO A 139 8.93 -12.13 7.17
C PRO A 139 7.75 -12.55 8.08
N LEU A 140 6.59 -12.85 7.48
CA LEU A 140 5.39 -13.34 8.19
C LEU A 140 5.13 -14.84 7.92
N ASP A 141 6.16 -15.59 7.53
CA ASP A 141 6.09 -17.01 7.17
C ASP A 141 6.25 -17.96 8.36
N SER A 142 6.83 -17.50 9.47
CA SER A 142 7.02 -18.30 10.66
C SER A 142 5.77 -18.34 11.54
N LYS A 143 5.55 -19.49 12.22
CA LYS A 143 4.41 -19.66 13.16
C LYS A 143 4.44 -18.63 14.28
N ASP A 144 5.62 -18.27 14.76
CA ASP A 144 5.79 -17.32 15.86
C ASP A 144 5.44 -15.90 15.42
N ASN A 145 5.87 -15.48 14.21
CA ASN A 145 5.54 -14.18 13.65
C ASN A 145 4.04 -14.08 13.34
N LEU A 146 3.44 -15.13 12.79
CA LEU A 146 1.99 -15.19 12.58
C LEU A 146 1.22 -15.10 13.90
N ALA A 147 1.64 -15.85 14.94
CA ALA A 147 0.99 -15.82 16.24
C ALA A 147 1.15 -14.46 16.94
N ALA A 148 2.27 -13.75 16.72
CA ALA A 148 2.47 -12.39 17.22
C ALA A 148 1.59 -11.38 16.50
N PHE A 149 1.48 -11.49 15.17
CA PHE A 149 0.67 -10.57 14.37
C PHE A 149 -0.84 -10.81 14.53
N PHE A 150 -1.27 -12.09 14.63
CA PHE A 150 -2.66 -12.53 14.77
C PHE A 150 -2.87 -13.28 16.11
N PRO A 151 -2.87 -12.55 17.25
CA PRO A 151 -3.03 -13.19 18.56
C PRO A 151 -4.41 -13.82 18.69
N LYS A 152 -4.48 -15.07 19.20
CA LYS A 152 -5.71 -15.86 19.30
C LYS A 152 -6.85 -15.16 20.06
N ALA A 153 -6.52 -14.32 21.03
CA ALA A 153 -7.52 -13.62 21.84
C ALA A 153 -8.20 -12.45 21.08
N ALA A 154 -7.48 -11.84 20.11
CA ALA A 154 -7.97 -10.71 19.31
C ALA A 154 -7.26 -10.72 17.96
N PRO A 155 -7.61 -11.60 17.03
CA PRO A 155 -6.84 -11.82 15.79
C PRO A 155 -6.81 -10.60 14.88
N ASN A 156 -7.79 -9.71 14.96
CA ASN A 156 -7.91 -8.53 14.10
C ASN A 156 -7.23 -7.28 14.67
N ILE A 157 -6.76 -7.28 15.93
CA ILE A 157 -6.31 -6.07 16.64
C ILE A 157 -5.25 -5.25 15.90
N ASN A 158 -4.30 -5.93 15.26
CA ASN A 158 -3.23 -5.27 14.52
C ASN A 158 -3.70 -4.80 13.14
N VAL A 159 -4.62 -5.52 12.52
CA VAL A 159 -5.25 -5.15 11.25
C VAL A 159 -6.14 -3.92 11.45
N ASP A 160 -7.03 -3.94 12.45
CA ASP A 160 -7.88 -2.80 12.79
C ASP A 160 -7.05 -1.54 13.06
N ARG A 161 -5.87 -1.72 13.66
CA ARG A 161 -4.94 -0.62 13.89
C ARG A 161 -4.35 -0.07 12.61
N LEU A 162 -3.99 -0.92 11.65
CA LEU A 162 -3.50 -0.49 10.34
C LEU A 162 -4.60 0.19 9.53
N ASP A 163 -5.84 -0.33 9.59
CA ASP A 163 -7.00 0.27 8.94
C ASP A 163 -7.31 1.67 9.51
N GLU A 164 -7.21 1.84 10.84
CA GLU A 164 -7.34 3.15 11.49
C GLU A 164 -6.27 4.14 11.00
N ILE A 165 -5.01 3.69 10.90
CA ILE A 165 -3.90 4.51 10.40
C ILE A 165 -4.14 4.89 8.93
N LEU A 166 -4.57 3.93 8.11
CA LEU A 166 -4.89 4.15 6.71
C LEU A 166 -6.02 5.16 6.55
N GLU A 167 -7.13 4.98 7.27
CA GLU A 167 -8.29 5.87 7.20
C GLU A 167 -7.93 7.30 7.59
N LYS A 168 -7.20 7.47 8.69
CA LYS A 168 -6.74 8.78 9.14
C LYS A 168 -5.73 9.38 8.16
N GLY A 169 -4.81 8.57 7.61
CA GLY A 169 -3.83 9.01 6.64
C GLY A 169 -4.45 9.55 5.35
N ILE A 170 -5.40 8.80 4.79
CA ILE A 170 -6.14 9.23 3.58
C ILE A 170 -6.94 10.53 3.82
N LYS A 171 -7.40 10.77 5.06
CA LYS A 171 -8.16 11.98 5.40
C LYS A 171 -7.28 13.20 5.66
N ALA A 172 -6.08 13.00 6.17
CA ALA A 172 -5.23 14.06 6.71
C ALA A 172 -4.24 14.64 5.70
N TYR A 173 -3.71 13.81 4.82
CA TYR A 173 -2.65 14.22 3.90
C TYR A 173 -3.19 14.67 2.55
N ALA A 174 -2.50 15.65 1.94
CA ALA A 174 -2.77 16.10 0.58
C ALA A 174 -2.20 15.10 -0.45
N ASP A 175 -2.71 15.13 -1.68
CA ASP A 175 -2.36 14.19 -2.75
C ASP A 175 -0.85 14.06 -2.98
N ASN A 176 -0.10 15.15 -2.89
CA ASN A 176 1.36 15.16 -3.09
C ASN A 176 2.16 14.43 -1.98
N GLU A 177 1.56 14.21 -0.81
CA GLU A 177 2.18 13.52 0.32
C GLU A 177 1.76 12.05 0.41
N LEU A 178 0.59 11.69 -0.16
CA LEU A 178 0.00 10.37 -0.05
C LEU A 178 0.92 9.27 -0.60
N ASP A 179 1.57 9.48 -1.74
CA ASP A 179 2.46 8.48 -2.36
C ASP A 179 3.63 8.08 -1.43
N GLN A 180 4.13 9.02 -0.64
CA GLN A 180 5.25 8.75 0.27
C GLN A 180 4.82 8.18 1.61
N LEU A 181 3.69 8.65 2.14
CA LEU A 181 3.27 8.35 3.50
C LEU A 181 2.29 7.18 3.58
N VAL A 182 1.35 7.08 2.64
CA VAL A 182 0.26 6.07 2.71
C VAL A 182 0.61 4.79 1.96
N SER A 183 1.39 4.83 0.87
CA SER A 183 1.80 3.62 0.15
C SER A 183 2.46 2.55 1.02
N PRO A 184 3.31 2.87 2.01
CA PRO A 184 3.86 1.88 2.93
C PRO A 184 2.78 1.14 3.76
N VAL A 185 1.74 1.84 4.21
CA VAL A 185 0.63 1.23 4.96
C VAL A 185 -0.12 0.23 4.10
N LEU A 186 -0.45 0.63 2.84
CA LEU A 186 -1.11 -0.25 1.86
C LEU A 186 -0.26 -1.47 1.52
N THR A 187 1.05 -1.29 1.35
CA THR A 187 2.00 -2.38 1.11
C THR A 187 2.03 -3.38 2.27
N LEU A 188 2.03 -2.86 3.51
CA LEU A 188 1.97 -3.70 4.70
C LEU A 188 0.63 -4.44 4.79
N LEU A 189 -0.50 -3.79 4.54
CA LEU A 189 -1.82 -4.43 4.54
C LEU A 189 -1.91 -5.55 3.50
N ARG A 190 -1.37 -5.38 2.30
CA ARG A 190 -1.29 -6.45 1.30
C ARG A 190 -0.52 -7.66 1.83
N LYS A 191 0.69 -7.42 2.36
CA LYS A 191 1.52 -8.49 2.94
C LYS A 191 0.80 -9.20 4.09
N VAL A 192 0.12 -8.45 4.95
CA VAL A 192 -0.68 -8.98 6.05
C VAL A 192 -1.81 -9.85 5.53
N TYR A 193 -2.56 -9.39 4.53
CA TYR A 193 -3.66 -10.15 3.92
C TYR A 193 -3.20 -11.47 3.32
N GLU A 194 -2.08 -11.47 2.60
CA GLU A 194 -1.51 -12.69 1.97
C GLU A 194 -1.13 -13.77 3.00
N ASN A 195 -0.76 -13.37 4.22
CA ASN A 195 -0.31 -14.28 5.27
C ASN A 195 -1.35 -14.50 6.39
N ALA A 196 -2.48 -13.79 6.33
CA ALA A 196 -3.49 -13.82 7.38
C ALA A 196 -4.28 -15.13 7.41
N PRO A 197 -4.71 -15.60 8.60
CA PRO A 197 -5.71 -16.65 8.73
C PRO A 197 -7.03 -16.28 8.02
N ARG A 198 -7.77 -17.27 7.54
CA ARG A 198 -9.00 -17.07 6.77
C ARG A 198 -10.02 -16.15 7.45
N GLU A 199 -10.18 -16.25 8.75
CA GLU A 199 -11.06 -15.39 9.54
C GLU A 199 -10.66 -13.91 9.44
N VAL A 200 -9.35 -13.62 9.54
CA VAL A 200 -8.80 -12.25 9.42
C VAL A 200 -8.91 -11.76 7.98
N GLN A 201 -8.68 -12.63 6.98
CA GLN A 201 -8.88 -12.26 5.58
C GLN A 201 -10.33 -11.83 5.32
N GLN A 202 -11.31 -12.56 5.84
CA GLN A 202 -12.74 -12.22 5.72
C GLN A 202 -13.05 -10.89 6.42
N HIS A 203 -12.45 -10.65 7.59
CA HIS A 203 -12.59 -9.37 8.28
C HIS A 203 -12.04 -8.21 7.42
N MET A 204 -10.84 -8.35 6.87
CA MET A 204 -10.25 -7.35 5.96
C MET A 204 -11.11 -7.12 4.71
N GLN A 205 -11.66 -8.18 4.11
CA GLN A 205 -12.60 -8.05 3.00
C GLN A 205 -13.82 -7.23 3.39
N THR A 206 -14.39 -7.46 4.58
CA THR A 206 -15.57 -6.74 5.07
C THR A 206 -15.29 -5.25 5.29
N VAL A 207 -14.09 -4.89 5.76
CA VAL A 207 -13.72 -3.50 6.07
C VAL A 207 -13.26 -2.72 4.83
N LEU A 208 -12.49 -3.36 3.95
CA LEU A 208 -11.80 -2.69 2.84
C LEU A 208 -12.55 -2.77 1.50
N LEU A 209 -13.48 -3.72 1.33
CA LEU A 209 -14.31 -3.80 0.14
C LEU A 209 -15.66 -3.07 0.37
N PRO A 210 -16.29 -2.56 -0.72
CA PRO A 210 -17.57 -1.89 -0.62
C PRO A 210 -18.66 -2.75 0.03
N SER A 211 -19.28 -2.21 1.05
CA SER A 211 -20.45 -2.79 1.73
C SER A 211 -21.73 -2.63 0.91
N GLU A 212 -22.83 -3.28 1.34
CA GLU A 212 -24.14 -3.09 0.75
C GLU A 212 -24.63 -1.62 0.88
N ALA A 213 -24.32 -0.97 2.01
CA ALA A 213 -24.62 0.45 2.22
C ALA A 213 -23.84 1.38 1.27
N ASP A 214 -22.60 1.03 0.91
CA ASP A 214 -21.83 1.80 -0.08
C ASP A 214 -22.45 1.73 -1.49
N ARG A 215 -23.20 0.65 -1.77
CA ARG A 215 -23.84 0.38 -3.06
C ARG A 215 -25.24 1.02 -3.22
N GLU A 216 -25.75 1.65 -2.18
CA GLU A 216 -26.97 2.47 -2.31
C GLU A 216 -26.78 3.67 -3.24
N LYS A 217 -25.52 4.11 -3.39
CA LYS A 217 -25.08 5.16 -4.32
C LYS A 217 -24.06 4.59 -5.30
N VAL A 218 -23.76 5.34 -6.34
CA VAL A 218 -22.63 5.03 -7.22
C VAL A 218 -21.36 4.85 -6.36
N LEU A 219 -20.66 3.74 -6.56
CA LEU A 219 -19.47 3.43 -5.78
C LEU A 219 -18.45 4.58 -5.82
N GLY A 220 -17.77 4.78 -4.71
CA GLY A 220 -16.82 5.88 -4.52
C GLY A 220 -17.45 7.20 -4.04
N ARG A 221 -18.78 7.34 -4.00
CA ARG A 221 -19.45 8.57 -3.50
C ARG A 221 -19.75 8.56 -2.00
N ALA A 222 -19.72 7.41 -1.36
CA ALA A 222 -19.89 7.31 0.10
C ALA A 222 -18.64 7.80 0.85
N GLU A 223 -18.77 8.00 2.17
CA GLU A 223 -17.68 8.48 3.03
C GLU A 223 -16.93 7.33 3.73
N SER A 224 -17.25 6.08 3.45
CA SER A 224 -16.57 4.90 3.98
C SER A 224 -15.10 4.83 3.53
N LEU A 225 -14.29 4.05 4.26
CA LEU A 225 -12.91 3.78 3.87
C LEU A 225 -12.85 3.12 2.48
N ALA A 226 -13.70 2.11 2.22
CA ALA A 226 -13.80 1.44 0.93
C ALA A 226 -14.08 2.41 -0.22
N SER A 227 -15.06 3.33 -0.05
CA SER A 227 -15.37 4.34 -1.06
C SER A 227 -14.24 5.33 -1.30
N ARG A 228 -13.47 5.69 -0.26
CA ARG A 228 -12.27 6.53 -0.39
C ARG A 228 -11.17 5.79 -1.15
N LEU A 229 -10.94 4.52 -0.86
CA LEU A 229 -9.98 3.68 -1.59
C LEU A 229 -10.33 3.63 -3.08
N LEU A 230 -11.62 3.46 -3.43
CA LEU A 230 -12.06 3.47 -4.82
C LEU A 230 -11.77 4.82 -5.51
N ARG A 231 -12.00 5.96 -4.85
CA ARG A 231 -11.66 7.28 -5.42
C ARG A 231 -10.16 7.40 -5.69
N PHE A 232 -9.32 6.95 -4.77
CA PHE A 232 -7.87 7.02 -4.95
C PHE A 232 -7.34 5.99 -5.96
N SER A 233 -8.05 4.86 -6.18
CA SER A 233 -7.68 3.89 -7.23
C SER A 233 -7.79 4.46 -8.65
N THR A 234 -8.44 5.61 -8.83
CA THR A 234 -8.57 6.31 -10.12
C THR A 234 -7.91 7.69 -10.13
N ASN A 235 -7.30 8.12 -9.01
CA ASN A 235 -6.68 9.45 -8.92
C ASN A 235 -5.36 9.50 -9.72
N PRO A 236 -5.25 10.37 -10.74
CA PRO A 236 -4.03 10.50 -11.52
C PRO A 236 -2.89 11.19 -10.77
N SER A 237 -3.19 11.94 -9.71
CA SER A 237 -2.21 12.70 -8.93
C SER A 237 -1.37 11.82 -7.99
N THR A 238 -1.81 10.59 -7.69
CA THR A 238 -1.20 9.68 -6.73
C THR A 238 -0.92 8.31 -7.37
N PRO A 239 0.05 8.20 -8.29
CA PRO A 239 0.25 6.98 -9.10
C PRO A 239 0.64 5.75 -8.27
N GLN A 240 1.44 5.91 -7.21
CA GLN A 240 1.86 4.81 -6.34
C GLN A 240 0.69 4.30 -5.49
N VAL A 241 -0.04 5.22 -4.85
CA VAL A 241 -1.23 4.90 -4.05
C VAL A 241 -2.28 4.23 -4.95
N ARG A 242 -2.55 4.78 -6.15
CA ARG A 242 -3.48 4.21 -7.11
C ARG A 242 -3.17 2.76 -7.43
N GLU A 243 -1.92 2.47 -7.82
CA GLU A 243 -1.47 1.12 -8.18
C GLU A 243 -1.56 0.17 -6.97
N THR A 244 -1.10 0.62 -5.80
CA THR A 244 -1.10 -0.21 -4.59
C THR A 244 -2.51 -0.51 -4.11
N ILE A 245 -3.44 0.46 -4.16
CA ILE A 245 -4.85 0.25 -3.83
C ILE A 245 -5.49 -0.73 -4.83
N SER A 246 -5.31 -0.53 -6.13
CA SER A 246 -5.90 -1.42 -7.13
C SER A 246 -5.43 -2.86 -6.97
N THR A 247 -4.13 -3.04 -6.67
CA THR A 247 -3.56 -4.35 -6.38
C THR A 247 -4.11 -4.94 -5.08
N LEU A 248 -4.26 -4.14 -4.01
CA LEU A 248 -4.85 -4.59 -2.75
C LEU A 248 -6.31 -5.05 -2.95
N LEU A 249 -7.13 -4.26 -3.65
CA LEU A 249 -8.53 -4.60 -3.93
C LEU A 249 -8.65 -5.87 -4.79
N PHE A 250 -7.71 -6.09 -5.71
CA PHE A 250 -7.63 -7.32 -6.50
C PHE A 250 -7.23 -8.53 -5.63
N ASP A 251 -6.24 -8.37 -4.73
CA ASP A 251 -5.86 -9.41 -3.77
C ASP A 251 -7.04 -9.76 -2.84
N LEU A 252 -7.77 -8.75 -2.33
CA LEU A 252 -8.99 -8.92 -1.52
C LEU A 252 -10.14 -9.61 -2.27
N SER A 253 -10.09 -9.60 -3.60
CA SER A 253 -11.03 -10.29 -4.49
C SER A 253 -10.55 -11.68 -4.89
N ASP A 254 -9.70 -12.33 -4.06
CA ASP A 254 -9.12 -13.65 -4.25
C ASP A 254 -8.28 -13.76 -5.55
N LYS A 255 -7.75 -12.64 -6.07
CA LYS A 255 -7.01 -12.56 -7.34
C LYS A 255 -7.83 -13.03 -8.56
N ASP A 256 -9.15 -12.95 -8.47
CA ASP A 256 -10.10 -13.34 -9.50
C ASP A 256 -10.72 -12.08 -10.16
N ALA A 257 -10.58 -11.95 -11.48
CA ALA A 257 -11.06 -10.79 -12.22
C ALA A 257 -12.60 -10.64 -12.16
N ARG A 258 -13.36 -11.75 -12.10
CA ARG A 258 -14.83 -11.72 -11.98
C ARG A 258 -15.25 -11.19 -10.61
N LYS A 259 -14.65 -11.72 -9.54
CA LYS A 259 -14.90 -11.24 -8.18
C LYS A 259 -14.47 -9.79 -8.02
N PHE A 260 -13.35 -9.39 -8.63
CA PHE A 260 -12.86 -8.02 -8.58
C PHE A 260 -13.87 -7.06 -9.21
N VAL A 261 -14.39 -7.35 -10.44
CA VAL A 261 -15.45 -6.55 -11.05
C VAL A 261 -16.73 -6.54 -10.21
N GLN A 262 -17.13 -7.67 -9.61
CA GLN A 262 -18.29 -7.72 -8.74
C GLN A 262 -18.13 -6.86 -7.47
N ASN A 263 -16.91 -6.84 -6.91
CA ASN A 263 -16.62 -6.10 -5.69
C ASN A 263 -16.53 -4.60 -5.91
N VAL A 264 -15.85 -4.16 -6.97
CA VAL A 264 -15.53 -2.74 -7.16
C VAL A 264 -16.27 -2.08 -8.34
N GLY A 265 -16.97 -2.85 -9.16
CA GLY A 265 -17.54 -2.41 -10.43
C GLY A 265 -16.51 -2.32 -11.55
N TYR A 266 -16.98 -2.52 -12.79
CA TYR A 266 -16.09 -2.51 -13.96
C TYR A 266 -15.40 -1.16 -14.17
N GLY A 267 -16.10 -0.05 -13.85
CA GLY A 267 -15.55 1.30 -13.99
C GLY A 267 -14.23 1.50 -13.22
N PHE A 268 -14.09 0.91 -12.02
CA PHE A 268 -12.85 0.96 -11.23
C PHE A 268 -11.86 -0.15 -11.58
N ALA A 269 -12.36 -1.32 -12.02
CA ALA A 269 -11.54 -2.48 -12.33
C ALA A 269 -10.85 -2.39 -13.69
N ALA A 270 -11.46 -1.73 -14.69
CA ALA A 270 -11.06 -1.77 -16.08
C ALA A 270 -9.60 -1.36 -16.31
N GLY A 271 -9.16 -0.27 -15.69
CA GLY A 271 -7.78 0.23 -15.83
C GLY A 271 -6.74 -0.77 -15.35
N PHE A 272 -6.97 -1.39 -14.20
CA PHE A 272 -6.10 -2.40 -13.62
C PHE A 272 -6.07 -3.67 -14.48
N LEU A 273 -7.23 -4.18 -14.90
CA LEU A 273 -7.33 -5.37 -15.74
C LEU A 273 -6.61 -5.18 -17.08
N PHE A 274 -6.78 -4.02 -17.71
CA PHE A 274 -6.09 -3.67 -18.95
C PHE A 274 -4.57 -3.59 -18.76
N GLN A 275 -4.10 -2.92 -17.72
CA GLN A 275 -2.67 -2.76 -17.43
C GLN A 275 -1.97 -4.12 -17.19
N HIS A 276 -2.69 -5.08 -16.60
CA HIS A 276 -2.18 -6.42 -16.31
C HIS A 276 -2.51 -7.46 -17.38
N ASN A 277 -3.04 -7.04 -18.56
CA ASN A 277 -3.42 -7.91 -19.66
C ASN A 277 -4.39 -9.04 -19.25
N MET A 278 -5.29 -8.75 -18.30
CA MET A 278 -6.30 -9.70 -17.88
C MET A 278 -7.55 -9.62 -18.78
N PRO A 279 -8.16 -10.76 -19.12
CA PRO A 279 -9.38 -10.76 -19.93
C PRO A 279 -10.52 -10.08 -19.17
N ILE A 280 -11.35 -9.34 -19.92
CA ILE A 280 -12.58 -8.74 -19.37
C ILE A 280 -13.55 -9.89 -19.09
N PRO A 281 -14.10 -9.99 -17.87
CA PRO A 281 -15.07 -11.02 -17.55
C PRO A 281 -16.36 -10.90 -18.38
N GLU A 282 -16.92 -12.03 -18.80
CA GLU A 282 -18.12 -12.08 -19.66
C GLU A 282 -19.32 -11.35 -19.04
N ASN A 283 -19.50 -11.42 -17.71
CA ASN A 283 -20.55 -10.71 -17.00
C ASN A 283 -20.48 -9.17 -17.13
N ALA A 284 -19.28 -8.61 -17.34
CA ALA A 284 -19.12 -7.19 -17.62
C ALA A 284 -19.42 -6.86 -19.08
N LEU A 285 -19.20 -7.81 -20.01
CA LEU A 285 -19.51 -7.67 -21.43
C LEU A 285 -21.02 -7.82 -21.71
N GLU A 286 -21.70 -8.72 -21.00
CA GLU A 286 -23.15 -8.92 -21.12
C GLU A 286 -23.95 -7.67 -20.72
N ALA A 287 -23.47 -6.92 -19.72
CA ALA A 287 -24.09 -5.66 -19.33
C ALA A 287 -24.03 -4.56 -20.40
N TRP A 288 -23.04 -4.63 -21.31
CA TRP A 288 -22.95 -3.71 -22.46
C TRP A 288 -23.87 -4.08 -23.61
N SER A 289 -24.20 -5.37 -23.76
CA SER A 289 -25.03 -5.84 -24.85
C SER A 289 -26.55 -5.72 -24.57
N THR A 290 -26.96 -5.49 -23.33
CA THR A 290 -28.39 -5.38 -22.96
C THR A 290 -28.96 -3.97 -23.07
N SER A 291 -28.17 -2.94 -23.37
CA SER A 291 -28.69 -1.58 -23.57
C SER A 291 -29.50 -1.38 -24.85
N ASP A 292 -29.50 -2.34 -25.81
CA ASP A 292 -30.16 -2.21 -27.10
C ASP A 292 -31.23 -3.28 -27.39
N SER A 293 -31.61 -4.13 -26.41
CA SER A 293 -32.68 -5.12 -26.67
C SER A 293 -33.59 -5.31 -25.47
N GLU A 294 -34.79 -4.72 -25.55
CA GLU A 294 -35.95 -5.11 -24.75
C GLU A 294 -36.21 -6.61 -24.93
N GLY A 295 -36.07 -7.37 -23.87
CA GLY A 295 -36.61 -8.70 -23.73
C GLY A 295 -35.75 -9.88 -24.18
N SER A 296 -34.84 -10.31 -23.35
CA SER A 296 -34.42 -11.70 -23.31
C SER A 296 -34.19 -12.19 -21.89
N ASN A 297 -34.93 -13.23 -21.51
CA ASN A 297 -34.78 -13.99 -20.28
C ASN A 297 -33.33 -14.46 -20.14
N ALA A 298 -32.55 -13.80 -19.30
CA ALA A 298 -31.19 -14.20 -18.96
C ALA A 298 -31.21 -15.59 -18.32
N ARG A 299 -30.69 -16.59 -19.00
CA ARG A 299 -30.38 -17.89 -18.42
C ARG A 299 -29.28 -17.70 -17.39
N ALA A 300 -29.65 -17.66 -16.12
CA ALA A 300 -28.73 -17.66 -14.99
C ALA A 300 -27.82 -18.89 -15.09
N SER A 301 -26.54 -18.69 -15.35
CA SER A 301 -25.51 -19.72 -15.23
C SER A 301 -25.44 -20.26 -13.80
N GLN A 302 -25.17 -21.55 -13.64
CA GLN A 302 -25.25 -22.28 -12.36
C GLN A 302 -24.28 -21.78 -11.28
N ASP A 303 -23.30 -20.94 -11.61
CA ASP A 303 -22.36 -20.33 -10.65
C ASP A 303 -22.93 -19.16 -9.81
N SER A 304 -24.11 -18.66 -10.18
CA SER A 304 -24.77 -17.51 -9.48
C SER A 304 -25.32 -17.85 -8.10
N ARG A 305 -25.34 -19.13 -7.68
CA ARG A 305 -26.01 -19.57 -6.44
C ARG A 305 -25.26 -19.25 -5.16
N ASN A 306 -23.98 -18.89 -5.22
CA ASN A 306 -23.13 -18.68 -4.05
C ASN A 306 -22.81 -17.20 -3.75
N ASN A 307 -23.30 -16.25 -4.53
CA ASN A 307 -23.05 -14.84 -4.27
C ASN A 307 -24.37 -14.06 -4.16
N PRO A 308 -24.72 -13.54 -2.96
CA PRO A 308 -26.00 -12.84 -2.72
C PRO A 308 -26.14 -11.54 -3.52
N LEU A 309 -25.06 -11.01 -4.09
CA LEU A 309 -25.06 -9.76 -4.88
C LEU A 309 -25.18 -10.02 -6.39
N SER A 310 -25.11 -11.25 -6.86
CA SER A 310 -25.20 -11.57 -8.28
C SER A 310 -26.62 -11.25 -8.81
N GLY A 311 -26.71 -10.41 -9.84
CA GLY A 311 -27.97 -9.98 -10.45
C GLY A 311 -28.70 -8.84 -9.75
N ARG A 312 -28.20 -8.33 -8.60
CA ARG A 312 -28.77 -7.17 -7.90
C ARG A 312 -27.94 -5.90 -8.06
N VAL A 313 -26.75 -6.01 -8.62
CA VAL A 313 -25.77 -4.92 -8.72
C VAL A 313 -25.48 -4.65 -10.19
N ASN A 314 -25.50 -3.38 -10.59
CA ASN A 314 -25.02 -2.95 -11.89
C ASN A 314 -23.52 -3.23 -12.02
N PRO A 315 -23.09 -4.08 -12.95
CA PRO A 315 -21.67 -4.48 -13.07
C PRO A 315 -20.75 -3.32 -13.48
N ILE A 316 -21.27 -2.26 -14.08
CA ILE A 316 -20.47 -1.09 -14.51
C ILE A 316 -20.24 -0.14 -13.34
N THR A 317 -21.32 0.30 -12.70
CA THR A 317 -21.30 1.31 -11.62
C THR A 317 -21.08 0.71 -10.24
N GLY A 318 -21.33 -0.59 -10.07
CA GLY A 318 -21.31 -1.29 -8.79
C GLY A 318 -22.43 -0.91 -7.84
N GLN A 319 -23.40 -0.10 -8.30
CA GLN A 319 -24.58 0.32 -7.53
C GLN A 319 -25.65 -0.77 -7.53
N LEU A 320 -26.50 -0.81 -6.49
CA LEU A 320 -27.69 -1.66 -6.48
C LEU A 320 -28.67 -1.18 -7.54
N LEU A 321 -29.16 -2.09 -8.41
CA LEU A 321 -30.11 -1.79 -9.48
C LEU A 321 -31.40 -1.17 -8.94
N GLU A 322 -31.86 -1.58 -7.75
CA GLU A 322 -33.04 -1.06 -7.08
C GLU A 322 -32.90 0.40 -6.63
N LYS A 323 -31.68 0.91 -6.56
CA LYS A 323 -31.33 2.28 -6.10
C LYS A 323 -30.76 3.15 -7.22
N GLU A 324 -30.65 2.62 -8.42
CA GLU A 324 -30.21 3.37 -9.58
C GLU A 324 -31.34 4.31 -10.02
N GLU A 325 -31.10 5.61 -9.96
CA GLU A 325 -32.02 6.59 -10.51
C GLU A 325 -31.98 6.46 -12.04
N LEU A 326 -33.09 6.01 -12.62
CA LEU A 326 -33.29 6.07 -14.06
C LEU A 326 -33.38 7.57 -14.41
N ILE A 327 -32.28 8.11 -14.93
CA ILE A 327 -32.31 9.42 -15.58
C ILE A 327 -33.14 9.18 -16.85
N GLU A 328 -34.36 9.71 -16.92
CA GLU A 328 -35.06 9.83 -18.18
C GLU A 328 -34.24 10.78 -19.06
N GLU A 329 -33.31 10.22 -19.83
CA GLU A 329 -32.63 10.98 -20.87
C GLU A 329 -33.72 11.37 -21.88
N GLU A 330 -33.94 12.67 -22.05
CA GLU A 330 -34.70 13.18 -23.19
C GLU A 330 -34.09 12.54 -24.44
N GLU A 331 -34.91 11.79 -25.19
CA GLU A 331 -34.46 11.09 -26.39
C GLU A 331 -33.81 12.12 -27.33
N MET A 332 -32.48 12.05 -27.44
CA MET A 332 -31.73 12.89 -28.38
C MET A 332 -32.33 12.70 -29.80
N THR A 333 -32.60 13.79 -30.46
CA THR A 333 -33.02 13.78 -31.84
C THR A 333 -31.94 13.14 -32.72
N GLN A 334 -32.27 12.61 -33.87
CA GLN A 334 -31.32 11.98 -34.78
C GLN A 334 -30.21 12.97 -35.17
N GLU A 335 -30.53 14.24 -35.33
CA GLU A 335 -29.56 15.31 -35.63
C GLU A 335 -28.59 15.59 -34.47
N GLU A 336 -29.04 15.45 -33.24
CA GLU A 336 -28.18 15.59 -32.04
C GLU A 336 -27.25 14.39 -31.87
N LYS A 337 -27.72 13.16 -32.15
CA LYS A 337 -26.90 11.95 -32.16
C LYS A 337 -25.80 12.02 -33.20
N GLU A 338 -26.09 12.49 -34.40
CA GLU A 338 -25.11 12.68 -35.48
C GLU A 338 -24.07 13.75 -35.12
N ARG A 339 -24.50 14.85 -34.54
CA ARG A 339 -23.61 15.96 -34.11
C ARG A 339 -22.69 15.53 -32.98
N GLU A 340 -23.18 14.74 -32.03
CA GLU A 340 -22.37 14.24 -30.93
C GLU A 340 -21.41 13.14 -31.39
N ALA A 341 -21.82 12.29 -32.34
CA ALA A 341 -20.95 11.31 -32.99
C ALA A 341 -19.80 11.97 -33.77
N GLU A 342 -20.08 13.04 -34.54
CA GLU A 342 -19.05 13.83 -35.20
C GLU A 342 -18.07 14.48 -34.20
N ARG A 343 -18.60 15.01 -33.10
CA ARG A 343 -17.78 15.61 -32.03
C ARG A 343 -16.86 14.59 -31.36
N LEU A 344 -17.37 13.42 -31.06
CA LEU A 344 -16.59 12.29 -30.54
C LEU A 344 -15.54 11.84 -31.55
N PHE A 345 -15.87 11.72 -32.83
CA PHE A 345 -14.93 11.34 -33.88
C PHE A 345 -13.76 12.31 -33.97
N VAL A 346 -14.02 13.63 -33.96
CA VAL A 346 -12.98 14.66 -33.96
C VAL A 346 -12.09 14.60 -32.71
N LEU A 347 -12.67 14.31 -31.53
CA LEU A 347 -11.90 14.11 -30.32
C LEU A 347 -11.00 12.87 -30.43
N PHE A 348 -11.51 11.76 -30.93
CA PHE A 348 -10.70 10.56 -31.16
C PHE A 348 -9.57 10.80 -32.16
N GLU A 349 -9.79 11.48 -33.27
CA GLU A 349 -8.72 11.85 -34.20
C GLU A 349 -7.63 12.69 -33.52
N ARG A 350 -7.99 13.65 -32.70
CA ARG A 350 -7.02 14.49 -31.94
C ARG A 350 -6.19 13.69 -30.94
N PHE A 351 -6.73 12.61 -30.37
CA PHE A 351 -5.97 11.73 -29.45
C PHE A 351 -5.12 10.70 -30.19
N VAL A 352 -5.55 10.21 -31.33
CA VAL A 352 -4.86 9.15 -32.10
C VAL A 352 -3.67 9.72 -32.92
N ILE A 353 -3.75 10.94 -33.42
CA ILE A 353 -2.70 11.58 -34.23
C ILE A 353 -1.38 11.77 -33.43
N PRO A 354 -1.35 12.24 -32.18
CA PRO A 354 -0.11 12.36 -31.42
C PRO A 354 0.59 11.03 -31.15
N ILE A 355 -0.18 9.94 -31.01
CA ILE A 355 0.37 8.59 -30.74
C ILE A 355 1.08 8.01 -31.97
N LYS A 356 0.56 8.27 -33.17
CA LYS A 356 1.21 7.82 -34.43
C LYS A 356 2.52 8.53 -34.75
N TRP A 357 2.68 9.78 -34.35
CA TRP A 357 3.92 10.55 -34.63
C TRP A 357 5.04 10.26 -33.62
N SER A 358 4.75 9.71 -32.45
CA SER A 358 5.77 9.30 -31.47
C SER A 358 6.43 7.96 -31.80
N CYS A 359 5.90 7.16 -32.74
CA CYS A 359 6.42 5.83 -33.08
C CYS A 359 7.39 5.78 -34.27
N TYR A 360 7.66 6.88 -34.95
CA TYR A 360 8.59 6.95 -36.10
C TYR A 360 9.97 7.50 -35.70
N GLY A 361 10.66 6.86 -34.76
CA GLY A 361 12.03 7.30 -34.50
C GLY A 361 12.79 6.71 -33.32
N CYS A 362 12.25 5.78 -32.55
CA CYS A 362 13.01 5.14 -31.47
C CYS A 362 12.73 3.64 -31.43
N SER A 363 13.65 2.84 -31.97
CA SER A 363 13.71 1.41 -31.70
C SER A 363 14.22 1.19 -30.27
N TRP A 364 13.32 1.12 -29.29
CA TRP A 364 13.65 0.66 -27.95
C TRP A 364 13.17 -0.78 -27.81
N GLN A 365 14.13 -1.69 -27.77
CA GLN A 365 13.87 -3.08 -27.38
C GLN A 365 13.53 -3.12 -25.90
N TYR A 366 12.28 -3.40 -25.59
CA TYR A 366 11.79 -3.67 -24.25
C TYR A 366 12.31 -5.05 -23.80
N LYS A 367 13.45 -5.09 -23.10
CA LYS A 367 13.85 -6.23 -22.28
C LYS A 367 13.33 -5.99 -20.88
N GLY A 368 12.51 -6.96 -20.41
CA GLY A 368 11.76 -6.91 -19.18
C GLY A 368 12.55 -6.46 -17.94
N TRP A 369 11.97 -5.54 -17.20
CA TRP A 369 12.41 -5.18 -15.87
C TRP A 369 11.42 -5.74 -14.85
N ARG A 370 11.85 -6.81 -14.18
CA ARG A 370 11.30 -7.20 -12.87
C ARG A 370 11.82 -6.22 -11.84
N GLY A 371 10.93 -5.77 -10.98
CA GLY A 371 11.13 -4.70 -10.03
C GLY A 371 12.45 -4.72 -9.28
N ARG A 372 13.14 -3.63 -9.36
CA ARG A 372 14.15 -3.17 -8.39
C ARG A 372 14.28 -1.65 -8.47
N ALA A 373 13.98 -1.02 -7.32
CA ALA A 373 14.58 0.22 -6.85
C ALA A 373 14.20 1.54 -7.53
N TRP A 374 13.13 2.14 -7.03
CA TRP A 374 12.77 3.54 -7.31
C TRP A 374 13.69 4.57 -6.62
N TRP A 375 14.51 4.16 -5.65
CA TRP A 375 15.43 5.04 -4.91
C TRP A 375 16.78 5.30 -5.62
N ALA A 376 17.18 4.47 -6.56
CA ALA A 376 18.45 4.62 -7.28
C ALA A 376 18.46 5.79 -8.30
N TRP A 377 17.29 6.24 -8.75
CA TRP A 377 17.20 7.25 -9.80
C TRP A 377 17.53 8.68 -9.33
N ARG A 378 17.36 8.99 -8.05
CA ARG A 378 17.66 10.35 -7.53
C ARG A 378 19.13 10.61 -7.26
N ILE A 379 19.98 9.59 -7.22
CA ILE A 379 21.43 9.71 -6.98
C ILE A 379 22.19 9.88 -8.31
N GLN A 380 21.71 9.31 -9.39
CA GLN A 380 22.39 9.38 -10.69
C GLN A 380 22.24 10.74 -11.40
N SER A 381 21.18 11.48 -11.17
CA SER A 381 20.97 12.81 -11.77
C SER A 381 21.86 13.92 -11.16
N ARG A 382 22.42 13.71 -9.95
CA ARG A 382 23.36 14.67 -9.33
C ARG A 382 24.83 14.46 -9.72
N ARG A 383 25.20 13.33 -10.35
CA ARG A 383 26.60 13.09 -10.79
C ARG A 383 26.94 13.66 -12.16
N HIS A 384 25.97 14.11 -12.93
CA HIS A 384 26.21 14.70 -14.25
C HIS A 384 26.29 16.23 -14.28
N SER A 385 25.95 16.94 -13.19
CA SER A 385 26.06 18.41 -13.16
C SER A 385 27.36 18.96 -12.57
N SER A 386 28.28 18.12 -12.09
CA SER A 386 29.53 18.55 -11.46
C SER A 386 30.78 18.32 -12.31
N ARG A 387 30.64 17.99 -13.62
CA ARG A 387 31.78 17.81 -14.55
C ARG A 387 31.75 18.70 -15.78
N ALA A 388 31.15 19.88 -15.69
CA ALA A 388 31.27 20.92 -16.73
C ALA A 388 31.69 22.23 -16.08
N GLY A 389 32.99 22.38 -15.84
CA GLY A 389 33.53 23.63 -15.29
C GLY A 389 35.01 23.53 -14.92
N SER A 390 35.86 23.28 -15.89
CA SER A 390 37.25 23.77 -15.88
C SER A 390 37.92 23.46 -17.21
N TRP A 391 37.88 24.39 -18.11
CA TRP A 391 38.90 24.66 -19.14
C TRP A 391 38.78 26.12 -19.58
N ASN A 392 39.72 26.86 -19.19
CA ASN A 392 40.38 28.13 -19.45
C ASN A 392 40.39 29.10 -18.29
#